data_82d30a64d6feeffb2dfe30a851365142
#
_entry.id   82d30a64d6feeffb2dfe30a851365142
#
_cell.length_a   1.000
_cell.length_b   1.000
_cell.length_c   1.000
_cell.angle_alpha   90.00
_cell.angle_beta   90.00
_cell.angle_gamma   90.00
#
_symmetry.space_group_name_H-M   'P 1'
#
loop_
_entity.id
_entity.type
_entity.pdbx_description
1 polymer ?
#
loop_
_entity_poly.entity_id
_entity_poly.type
_entity_poly.pdbx_seq_one_letter_code
_entity_poly.pdbx_strand_id
1 'polypeptide(L)'
;MLKGKRIIVTGSARGMGEATLCAYVQAGANVVGMDVSDDAGHSISEKANKTGPGKCSYIHVDVSDKLSVSDSFSKAVKILGGLDVLAHPAAIQRASDASNVSVEDWDLMFSINVKGTMLTNQIAYKYMRESGGGSIINFGSISGLRPEPSASAYSASKGAVHSWTRTASGTWGKDNIRVNAILPAMATPMYYAARERSTEEENTMAHWRNNVPISLGQEY
;
A
#
# COMPACT_ATOMS: atom_id res chain seq x y z
N MET A 1 -11.20 15.29 11.29
CA MET A 1 -10.77 14.16 12.13
C MET A 1 -9.25 13.92 12.10
N LEU A 2 -8.56 14.21 10.98
CA LEU A 2 -7.11 13.98 10.86
C LEU A 2 -6.26 15.26 10.95
N LYS A 3 -6.84 16.38 11.37
CA LYS A 3 -6.15 17.67 11.46
C LYS A 3 -4.84 17.54 12.27
N GLY A 4 -3.72 17.91 11.63
CA GLY A 4 -2.38 17.87 12.22
C GLY A 4 -1.76 16.48 12.37
N LYS A 5 -2.43 15.37 11.97
CA LYS A 5 -1.84 14.02 11.97
C LYS A 5 -0.69 13.96 10.97
N ARG A 6 0.39 13.29 11.36
CA ARG A 6 1.64 13.13 10.62
C ARG A 6 1.62 11.76 9.95
N ILE A 7 1.48 11.76 8.63
CA ILE A 7 1.18 10.54 7.87
C ILE A 7 2.18 10.32 6.74
N ILE A 8 2.64 9.08 6.59
CA ILE A 8 3.37 8.62 5.41
C ILE A 8 2.46 7.70 4.59
N VAL A 9 2.41 7.93 3.28
CA VAL A 9 1.71 7.07 2.31
C VAL A 9 2.71 6.60 1.27
N THR A 10 2.99 5.30 1.19
CA THR A 10 3.84 4.72 0.13
C THR A 10 3.01 4.32 -1.08
N GLY A 11 3.63 4.16 -2.26
CA GLY A 11 2.89 3.87 -3.49
C GLY A 11 1.87 4.97 -3.83
N SER A 12 2.23 6.22 -3.54
CA SER A 12 1.32 7.36 -3.53
C SER A 12 1.09 8.01 -4.90
N ALA A 13 1.83 7.61 -5.93
CA ALA A 13 1.81 8.26 -7.22
C ALA A 13 0.61 7.88 -8.10
N ARG A 14 -0.19 6.88 -7.71
CA ARG A 14 -1.37 6.43 -8.47
C ARG A 14 -2.33 5.57 -7.66
N GLY A 15 -3.52 5.36 -8.20
CA GLY A 15 -4.49 4.38 -7.71
C GLY A 15 -4.88 4.59 -6.25
N MET A 16 -4.89 3.51 -5.46
CA MET A 16 -5.29 3.57 -4.05
C MET A 16 -4.38 4.47 -3.21
N GLY A 17 -3.07 4.52 -3.52
CA GLY A 17 -2.14 5.38 -2.81
C GLY A 17 -2.43 6.86 -3.05
N GLU A 18 -2.66 7.27 -4.29
CA GLU A 18 -3.10 8.63 -4.64
C GLU A 18 -4.40 9.00 -3.91
N ALA A 19 -5.42 8.13 -4.04
CA ALA A 19 -6.72 8.37 -3.41
C ALA A 19 -6.60 8.51 -1.88
N THR A 20 -5.83 7.63 -1.24
CA THR A 20 -5.57 7.66 0.21
C THR A 20 -4.85 8.94 0.62
N LEU A 21 -3.80 9.33 -0.10
CA LEU A 21 -3.05 10.56 0.15
C LEU A 21 -3.96 11.79 0.05
N CYS A 22 -4.72 11.91 -1.05
CA CYS A 22 -5.63 13.03 -1.26
C CYS A 22 -6.70 13.11 -0.16
N ALA A 23 -7.31 11.99 0.23
CA ALA A 23 -8.30 11.94 1.29
C ALA A 23 -7.72 12.38 2.65
N TYR A 24 -6.48 12.00 2.97
CA TYR A 24 -5.82 12.43 4.19
C TYR A 24 -5.53 13.92 4.22
N VAL A 25 -5.06 14.49 3.10
CA VAL A 25 -4.83 15.95 2.98
C VAL A 25 -6.15 16.71 3.09
N GLN A 26 -7.22 16.23 2.45
CA GLN A 26 -8.56 16.81 2.58
C GLN A 26 -9.07 16.77 4.02
N ALA A 27 -8.73 15.72 4.78
CA ALA A 27 -9.08 15.61 6.18
C ALA A 27 -8.18 16.44 7.13
N GLY A 28 -7.23 17.22 6.59
CA GLY A 28 -6.36 18.15 7.32
C GLY A 28 -5.07 17.54 7.88
N ALA A 29 -4.65 16.38 7.40
CA ALA A 29 -3.38 15.77 7.80
C ALA A 29 -2.17 16.42 7.11
N ASN A 30 -1.00 16.32 7.75
CA ASN A 30 0.28 16.56 7.12
C ASN A 30 0.79 15.24 6.56
N VAL A 31 0.97 15.16 5.25
CA VAL A 31 1.25 13.90 4.56
C VAL A 31 2.58 13.98 3.81
N VAL A 32 3.38 12.92 3.89
CA VAL A 32 4.47 12.69 2.94
C VAL A 32 4.08 11.50 2.06
N GLY A 33 3.88 11.78 0.78
CA GLY A 33 3.72 10.76 -0.25
C GLY A 33 5.07 10.20 -0.67
N MET A 34 5.15 8.89 -0.87
CA MET A 34 6.37 8.20 -1.28
C MET A 34 6.10 7.23 -2.42
N ASP A 35 6.90 7.27 -3.46
CA ASP A 35 6.82 6.38 -4.63
C ASP A 35 8.17 6.31 -5.35
N VAL A 36 8.31 5.41 -6.32
CA VAL A 36 9.44 5.38 -7.27
C VAL A 36 9.22 6.29 -8.48
N SER A 37 7.98 6.76 -8.70
CA SER A 37 7.57 7.57 -9.84
C SER A 37 7.60 9.05 -9.48
N ASP A 38 8.74 9.70 -9.65
CA ASP A 38 8.97 11.07 -9.17
C ASP A 38 8.01 12.09 -9.79
N ASP A 39 7.87 12.12 -11.12
CA ASP A 39 7.01 13.09 -11.82
C ASP A 39 5.54 12.99 -11.36
N ALA A 40 5.02 11.76 -11.30
CA ALA A 40 3.67 11.52 -10.84
C ALA A 40 3.51 11.86 -9.34
N GLY A 41 4.49 11.50 -8.51
CA GLY A 41 4.49 11.79 -7.07
C GLY A 41 4.47 13.28 -6.77
N HIS A 42 5.27 14.07 -7.48
CA HIS A 42 5.25 15.54 -7.38
C HIS A 42 3.91 16.13 -7.83
N SER A 43 3.40 15.70 -8.99
CA SER A 43 2.11 16.15 -9.52
C SER A 43 0.95 15.90 -8.54
N ILE A 44 0.89 14.69 -7.95
CA ILE A 44 -0.14 14.34 -6.96
C ILE A 44 0.00 15.17 -5.69
N SER A 45 1.22 15.39 -5.21
CA SER A 45 1.48 16.23 -4.04
C SER A 45 0.98 17.67 -4.25
N GLU A 46 1.26 18.26 -5.42
CA GLU A 46 0.77 19.59 -5.78
C GLU A 46 -0.76 19.65 -5.88
N LYS A 47 -1.38 18.65 -6.53
CA LYS A 47 -2.83 18.50 -6.64
C LYS A 47 -3.48 18.43 -5.24
N ALA A 48 -2.94 17.60 -4.36
CA ALA A 48 -3.45 17.42 -3.00
C ALA A 48 -3.39 18.73 -2.20
N ASN A 49 -2.30 19.49 -2.31
CA ASN A 49 -2.14 20.79 -1.64
C ASN A 49 -3.16 21.86 -2.10
N LYS A 50 -3.76 21.70 -3.30
CA LYS A 50 -4.80 22.62 -3.82
C LYS A 50 -6.20 22.24 -3.36
N THR A 51 -6.40 21.02 -2.84
CA THR A 51 -7.75 20.47 -2.61
C THR A 51 -8.12 20.32 -1.13
N GLY A 52 -7.19 20.52 -0.21
CA GLY A 52 -7.47 20.29 1.22
C GLY A 52 -6.74 21.25 2.15
N PRO A 53 -7.16 21.30 3.41
CA PRO A 53 -6.53 22.14 4.45
C PRO A 53 -5.24 21.54 4.98
N GLY A 54 -4.93 20.28 4.68
CA GLY A 54 -3.68 19.63 5.05
C GLY A 54 -2.51 20.04 4.17
N LYS A 55 -1.35 19.46 4.42
CA LYS A 55 -0.14 19.69 3.63
C LYS A 55 0.41 18.38 3.10
N CYS A 56 0.92 18.40 1.87
CA CYS A 56 1.56 17.27 1.24
C CYS A 56 2.96 17.61 0.74
N SER A 57 3.90 16.70 0.94
CA SER A 57 5.22 16.71 0.30
C SER A 57 5.47 15.35 -0.34
N TYR A 58 6.36 15.29 -1.34
CA TYR A 58 6.76 14.04 -1.97
C TYR A 58 8.22 13.72 -1.67
N ILE A 59 8.53 12.43 -1.53
CA ILE A 59 9.89 11.88 -1.40
C ILE A 59 9.97 10.58 -2.20
N HIS A 60 11.03 10.44 -3.00
CA HIS A 60 11.33 9.18 -3.70
C HIS A 60 11.60 8.04 -2.72
N VAL A 61 11.04 6.85 -2.98
CA VAL A 61 11.37 5.61 -2.24
C VAL A 61 11.24 4.38 -3.12
N ASP A 62 12.26 3.56 -3.15
CA ASP A 62 12.14 2.15 -3.51
C ASP A 62 11.93 1.33 -2.21
N VAL A 63 10.71 0.82 -2.02
CA VAL A 63 10.36 0.06 -0.80
C VAL A 63 11.08 -1.29 -0.72
N SER A 64 11.61 -1.79 -1.83
CA SER A 64 12.40 -3.02 -1.86
C SER A 64 13.86 -2.84 -1.43
N ASP A 65 14.34 -1.59 -1.35
CA ASP A 65 15.69 -1.25 -0.92
C ASP A 65 15.69 -0.69 0.52
N LYS A 66 16.42 -1.39 1.39
CA LYS A 66 16.55 -1.03 2.80
C LYS A 66 17.15 0.36 3.03
N LEU A 67 18.15 0.76 2.23
CA LEU A 67 18.78 2.08 2.38
C LEU A 67 17.84 3.18 1.90
N SER A 68 17.18 2.99 0.75
CA SER A 68 16.16 3.89 0.26
C SER A 68 15.04 4.12 1.28
N VAL A 69 14.53 3.06 1.90
CA VAL A 69 13.51 3.15 2.95
C VAL A 69 14.02 3.90 4.18
N SER A 70 15.22 3.58 4.66
CA SER A 70 15.79 4.24 5.84
C SER A 70 15.95 5.75 5.64
N ASP A 71 16.53 6.14 4.52
CA ASP A 71 16.81 7.54 4.19
C ASP A 71 15.53 8.35 3.96
N SER A 72 14.58 7.78 3.19
CA SER A 72 13.32 8.43 2.86
C SER A 72 12.45 8.64 4.11
N PHE A 73 12.35 7.64 4.98
CA PHE A 73 11.59 7.77 6.24
C PHE A 73 12.24 8.77 7.19
N SER A 74 13.56 8.80 7.29
CA SER A 74 14.27 9.81 8.10
C SER A 74 13.97 11.23 7.63
N LYS A 75 14.01 11.48 6.31
CA LYS A 75 13.64 12.77 5.72
C LYS A 75 12.18 13.12 5.99
N ALA A 76 11.26 12.16 5.79
CA ALA A 76 9.83 12.38 6.00
C ALA A 76 9.49 12.70 7.45
N VAL A 77 10.05 11.94 8.39
CA VAL A 77 9.83 12.18 9.83
C VAL A 77 10.38 13.54 10.25
N LYS A 78 11.50 13.99 9.68
CA LYS A 78 12.03 15.34 9.92
C LYS A 78 11.09 16.43 9.40
N ILE A 79 10.50 16.26 8.21
CA ILE A 79 9.51 17.18 7.63
C ILE A 79 8.24 17.23 8.48
N LEU A 80 7.75 16.08 8.92
CA LEU A 80 6.50 15.94 9.66
C LEU A 80 6.63 16.29 11.16
N GLY A 81 7.85 16.26 11.72
CA GLY A 81 8.08 16.36 13.15
C GLY A 81 7.68 15.11 13.94
N GLY A 82 7.62 13.96 13.30
CA GLY A 82 7.26 12.66 13.88
C GLY A 82 6.38 11.83 12.96
N LEU A 83 5.82 10.70 13.44
CA LEU A 83 5.00 9.79 12.65
C LEU A 83 3.84 9.24 13.47
N ASP A 84 2.60 9.50 13.06
CA ASP A 84 1.38 8.96 13.68
C ASP A 84 0.78 7.80 12.89
N VAL A 85 0.89 7.85 11.54
CA VAL A 85 0.27 6.85 10.67
C VAL A 85 1.19 6.50 9.49
N LEU A 86 1.31 5.20 9.21
CA LEU A 86 1.79 4.69 7.94
C LEU A 86 0.63 4.02 7.19
N ALA A 87 0.31 4.49 5.98
CA ALA A 87 -0.47 3.74 5.01
C ALA A 87 0.46 3.18 3.94
N HIS A 88 0.43 1.86 3.73
CA HIS A 88 1.38 1.16 2.85
C HIS A 88 0.68 0.45 1.68
N PRO A 89 0.12 1.19 0.70
CA PRO A 89 -0.43 0.60 -0.52
C PRO A 89 0.61 0.21 -1.58
N ALA A 90 1.89 0.56 -1.43
CA ALA A 90 2.95 0.19 -2.37
C ALA A 90 2.97 -1.32 -2.63
N ALA A 91 2.70 -1.71 -3.87
CA ALA A 91 2.70 -3.09 -4.32
C ALA A 91 2.70 -3.16 -5.85
N ILE A 92 3.10 -4.32 -6.37
CA ILE A 92 2.96 -4.67 -7.78
C ILE A 92 2.18 -5.98 -7.93
N GLN A 93 1.61 -6.18 -9.11
CA GLN A 93 1.02 -7.44 -9.54
C GLN A 93 1.56 -7.82 -10.92
N ARG A 94 1.96 -9.08 -11.05
CA ARG A 94 2.25 -9.75 -12.31
C ARG A 94 1.30 -10.93 -12.44
N ALA A 95 0.65 -11.05 -13.60
CA ALA A 95 -0.22 -12.18 -13.89
C ALA A 95 0.64 -13.41 -14.18
N SER A 96 0.33 -14.51 -13.51
CA SER A 96 1.00 -15.81 -13.73
C SER A 96 0.16 -16.94 -13.17
N ASP A 97 0.07 -18.02 -13.91
CA ASP A 97 -0.46 -19.29 -13.43
C ASP A 97 0.55 -19.97 -12.49
N ALA A 98 0.06 -20.80 -11.56
CA ALA A 98 0.92 -21.48 -10.60
C ALA A 98 1.89 -22.49 -11.24
N SER A 99 1.56 -23.01 -12.44
CA SER A 99 2.39 -23.96 -13.17
C SER A 99 3.57 -23.30 -13.90
N ASN A 100 3.55 -21.97 -14.11
CA ASN A 100 4.53 -21.28 -14.97
C ASN A 100 5.01 -19.93 -14.46
N VAL A 101 4.79 -19.62 -13.18
CA VAL A 101 5.36 -18.39 -12.59
C VAL A 101 6.89 -18.44 -12.67
N SER A 102 7.51 -17.38 -13.20
CA SER A 102 8.97 -17.28 -13.25
C SER A 102 9.55 -16.95 -11.87
N VAL A 103 10.79 -17.36 -11.64
CA VAL A 103 11.50 -17.03 -10.40
C VAL A 103 11.70 -15.51 -10.29
N GLU A 104 11.95 -14.85 -11.42
CA GLU A 104 12.15 -13.40 -11.49
C GLU A 104 10.91 -12.64 -11.08
N ASP A 105 9.72 -13.02 -11.55
CA ASP A 105 8.46 -12.40 -11.17
C ASP A 105 8.09 -12.71 -9.71
N TRP A 106 8.36 -13.92 -9.25
CA TRP A 106 8.22 -14.31 -7.85
C TRP A 106 9.09 -13.43 -6.95
N ASP A 107 10.39 -13.37 -7.22
CA ASP A 107 11.36 -12.62 -6.41
C ASP A 107 11.04 -11.11 -6.44
N LEU A 108 10.66 -10.57 -7.60
CA LEU A 108 10.27 -9.18 -7.72
C LEU A 108 9.04 -8.86 -6.86
N MET A 109 7.98 -9.68 -6.96
CA MET A 109 6.77 -9.46 -6.16
C MET A 109 7.04 -9.62 -4.66
N PHE A 110 7.83 -10.60 -4.25
CA PHE A 110 8.19 -10.77 -2.84
C PHE A 110 9.10 -9.64 -2.34
N SER A 111 10.03 -9.15 -3.15
CA SER A 111 10.90 -8.04 -2.75
C SER A 111 10.12 -6.74 -2.51
N ILE A 112 9.12 -6.45 -3.35
CA ILE A 112 8.31 -5.23 -3.22
C ILE A 112 7.18 -5.44 -2.22
N ASN A 113 6.33 -6.46 -2.43
CA ASN A 113 5.08 -6.61 -1.66
C ASN A 113 5.32 -7.11 -0.23
N VAL A 114 6.31 -7.99 -0.01
CA VAL A 114 6.56 -8.63 1.29
C VAL A 114 7.71 -7.96 2.03
N LYS A 115 8.92 -7.97 1.43
CA LYS A 115 10.08 -7.33 2.03
C LYS A 115 9.85 -5.83 2.21
N GLY A 116 9.26 -5.15 1.21
CA GLY A 116 8.88 -3.73 1.29
C GLY A 116 7.92 -3.45 2.45
N THR A 117 6.89 -4.29 2.63
CA THR A 117 5.99 -4.17 3.79
C THR A 117 6.76 -4.34 5.11
N MET A 118 7.62 -5.33 5.21
CA MET A 118 8.44 -5.56 6.41
C MET A 118 9.33 -4.36 6.71
N LEU A 119 10.09 -3.86 5.72
CA LEU A 119 11.03 -2.74 5.90
C LEU A 119 10.32 -1.46 6.32
N THR A 120 9.24 -1.08 5.62
CA THR A 120 8.49 0.15 5.91
C THR A 120 7.77 0.08 7.25
N ASN A 121 7.23 -1.09 7.61
CA ASN A 121 6.59 -1.29 8.90
C ASN A 121 7.60 -1.22 10.07
N GLN A 122 8.77 -1.84 9.93
CA GLN A 122 9.81 -1.82 10.97
C GLN A 122 10.35 -0.40 11.22
N ILE A 123 10.59 0.37 10.17
CA ILE A 123 11.07 1.74 10.34
C ILE A 123 9.97 2.64 10.91
N ALA A 124 8.71 2.48 10.49
CA ALA A 124 7.56 3.19 11.05
C ALA A 124 7.38 2.86 12.54
N TYR A 125 7.43 1.56 12.90
CA TYR A 125 7.39 1.12 14.29
C TYR A 125 8.42 1.85 15.16
N LYS A 126 9.67 1.95 14.69
CA LYS A 126 10.74 2.64 15.43
C LYS A 126 10.33 4.08 15.77
N TYR A 127 9.92 4.87 14.79
CA TYR A 127 9.53 6.27 14.99
C TYR A 127 8.24 6.43 15.80
N MET A 128 7.25 5.54 15.57
CA MET A 128 5.98 5.57 16.33
C MET A 128 6.19 5.23 17.81
N ARG A 129 7.05 4.26 18.11
CA ARG A 129 7.36 3.90 19.50
C ARG A 129 7.99 5.07 20.26
N GLU A 130 8.91 5.80 19.63
CA GLU A 130 9.54 6.99 20.20
C GLU A 130 8.52 8.13 20.43
N SER A 131 7.43 8.16 19.67
CA SER A 131 6.34 9.14 19.77
C SER A 131 5.18 8.69 20.66
N GLY A 132 5.26 7.52 21.32
CA GLY A 132 4.22 7.02 22.23
C GLY A 132 3.10 6.21 21.58
N GLY A 133 3.24 5.81 20.33
CA GLY A 133 2.30 4.95 19.62
C GLY A 133 1.99 5.40 18.20
N GLY A 134 1.13 4.63 17.50
CA GLY A 134 0.77 4.94 16.12
C GLY A 134 -0.17 3.93 15.47
N SER A 135 -0.37 4.08 14.17
CA SER A 135 -1.20 3.18 13.38
C SER A 135 -0.55 2.83 12.04
N ILE A 136 -0.41 1.56 11.76
CA ILE A 136 0.08 1.03 10.49
C ILE A 136 -1.09 0.37 9.75
N ILE A 137 -1.30 0.75 8.49
CA ILE A 137 -2.34 0.22 7.63
C ILE A 137 -1.67 -0.40 6.40
N ASN A 138 -1.62 -1.72 6.37
CA ASN A 138 -1.13 -2.47 5.22
C ASN A 138 -2.27 -2.72 4.22
N PHE A 139 -1.91 -2.90 2.95
CA PHE A 139 -2.86 -3.23 1.89
C PHE A 139 -2.68 -4.69 1.51
N GLY A 140 -3.56 -5.52 2.06
CA GLY A 140 -3.72 -6.91 1.69
C GLY A 140 -4.45 -7.07 0.36
N SER A 141 -5.03 -8.24 0.15
CA SER A 141 -5.93 -8.55 -0.96
C SER A 141 -6.78 -9.76 -0.61
N ILE A 142 -7.98 -9.82 -1.16
CA ILE A 142 -8.81 -11.02 -1.07
C ILE A 142 -8.10 -12.23 -1.73
N SER A 143 -7.25 -11.98 -2.74
CA SER A 143 -6.42 -13.01 -3.39
C SER A 143 -5.45 -13.71 -2.44
N GLY A 144 -5.09 -13.09 -1.31
CA GLY A 144 -4.30 -13.73 -0.25
C GLY A 144 -5.11 -14.66 0.67
N LEU A 145 -6.43 -14.75 0.48
CA LEU A 145 -7.35 -15.60 1.27
C LEU A 145 -8.12 -16.61 0.41
N ARG A 146 -8.29 -16.32 -0.87
CA ARG A 146 -9.08 -17.14 -1.80
C ARG A 146 -8.24 -17.48 -3.03
N PRO A 147 -8.57 -18.55 -3.75
CA PRO A 147 -7.90 -18.87 -5.03
C PRO A 147 -8.05 -17.72 -6.03
N GLU A 148 -6.95 -17.39 -6.68
CA GLU A 148 -6.88 -16.44 -7.80
C GLU A 148 -5.97 -17.06 -8.87
N PRO A 149 -6.52 -17.82 -9.85
CA PRO A 149 -5.76 -18.67 -10.75
C PRO A 149 -4.68 -17.93 -11.54
N SER A 150 -4.95 -16.69 -11.98
CA SER A 150 -4.01 -15.90 -12.78
C SER A 150 -3.08 -15.00 -11.96
N ALA A 151 -2.97 -15.21 -10.65
CA ALA A 151 -2.22 -14.33 -9.76
C ALA A 151 -1.44 -15.08 -8.67
N SER A 152 -0.80 -16.20 -9.03
CA SER A 152 -0.19 -17.13 -8.06
C SER A 152 0.82 -16.48 -7.11
N ALA A 153 1.86 -15.83 -7.62
CA ALA A 153 2.87 -15.17 -6.80
C ALA A 153 2.32 -13.93 -6.08
N TYR A 154 1.40 -13.20 -6.71
CA TYR A 154 0.72 -12.08 -6.05
C TYR A 154 -0.10 -12.55 -4.85
N SER A 155 -0.92 -13.60 -5.02
CA SER A 155 -1.72 -14.20 -3.95
C SER A 155 -0.84 -14.68 -2.78
N ALA A 156 0.26 -15.37 -3.08
CA ALA A 156 1.23 -15.79 -2.08
C ALA A 156 1.83 -14.58 -1.33
N SER A 157 2.23 -13.53 -2.05
CA SER A 157 2.77 -12.30 -1.44
C SER A 157 1.74 -11.62 -0.53
N LYS A 158 0.46 -11.56 -0.93
CA LYS A 158 -0.60 -10.94 -0.12
C LYS A 158 -0.97 -11.81 1.09
N GLY A 159 -0.92 -13.13 0.96
CA GLY A 159 -1.00 -14.05 2.12
C GLY A 159 0.10 -13.80 3.15
N ALA A 160 1.34 -13.58 2.68
CA ALA A 160 2.47 -13.21 3.53
C ALA A 160 2.24 -11.87 4.25
N VAL A 161 1.72 -10.85 3.54
CA VAL A 161 1.36 -9.54 4.15
C VAL A 161 0.29 -9.70 5.23
N HIS A 162 -0.72 -10.56 5.04
CA HIS A 162 -1.72 -10.84 6.07
C HIS A 162 -1.09 -11.48 7.31
N SER A 163 -0.22 -12.48 7.14
CA SER A 163 0.46 -13.14 8.24
C SER A 163 1.39 -12.18 8.99
N TRP A 164 2.19 -11.38 8.26
CA TRP A 164 3.01 -10.32 8.82
C TRP A 164 2.18 -9.35 9.67
N THR A 165 1.07 -8.85 9.13
CA THR A 165 0.19 -7.88 9.81
C THR A 165 -0.33 -8.42 11.14
N ARG A 166 -0.80 -9.67 11.18
CA ARG A 166 -1.28 -10.31 12.43
C ARG A 166 -0.16 -10.41 13.47
N THR A 167 1.02 -10.86 13.05
CA THR A 167 2.16 -11.01 13.97
C THR A 167 2.66 -9.68 14.48
N ALA A 168 2.80 -8.67 13.60
CA ALA A 168 3.22 -7.33 13.98
C ALA A 168 2.21 -6.68 14.95
N SER A 169 0.92 -6.85 14.71
CA SER A 169 -0.15 -6.36 15.60
C SER A 169 -0.03 -6.94 17.01
N GLY A 170 0.15 -8.25 17.12
CA GLY A 170 0.33 -8.93 18.43
C GLY A 170 1.62 -8.52 19.13
N THR A 171 2.69 -8.27 18.37
CA THR A 171 4.00 -7.92 18.93
C THR A 171 4.09 -6.46 19.39
N TRP A 172 3.52 -5.52 18.62
CA TRP A 172 3.69 -4.07 18.82
C TRP A 172 2.56 -3.40 19.59
N GLY A 173 1.49 -4.15 19.90
CA GLY A 173 0.36 -3.65 20.70
C GLY A 173 0.77 -3.12 22.08
N LYS A 174 1.78 -3.73 22.72
CA LYS A 174 2.35 -3.27 23.99
C LYS A 174 3.00 -1.87 23.91
N ASP A 175 3.42 -1.45 22.73
CA ASP A 175 4.00 -0.12 22.45
C ASP A 175 2.93 0.87 21.94
N ASN A 176 1.64 0.55 22.12
CA ASN A 176 0.51 1.36 21.67
C ASN A 176 0.50 1.57 20.13
N ILE A 177 0.98 0.58 19.37
CA ILE A 177 0.98 0.61 17.90
C ILE A 177 -0.01 -0.44 17.38
N ARG A 178 -1.00 0.04 16.64
CA ARG A 178 -1.99 -0.81 15.96
C ARG A 178 -1.52 -1.12 14.55
N VAL A 179 -1.60 -2.37 14.14
CA VAL A 179 -1.27 -2.79 12.77
C VAL A 179 -2.47 -3.53 12.19
N ASN A 180 -3.02 -3.03 11.10
CA ASN A 180 -4.18 -3.61 10.42
C ASN A 180 -3.89 -3.77 8.93
N ALA A 181 -4.63 -4.67 8.28
CA ALA A 181 -4.67 -4.77 6.83
C ALA A 181 -6.08 -4.46 6.34
N ILE A 182 -6.18 -3.67 5.28
CA ILE A 182 -7.39 -3.56 4.48
C ILE A 182 -7.25 -4.47 3.25
N LEU A 183 -8.36 -5.06 2.83
CA LEU A 183 -8.44 -5.96 1.68
C LEU A 183 -9.39 -5.33 0.66
N PRO A 184 -8.91 -4.38 -0.16
CA PRO A 184 -9.76 -3.68 -1.10
C PRO A 184 -10.30 -4.61 -2.17
N ALA A 185 -11.57 -4.42 -2.56
CA ALA A 185 -12.20 -4.99 -3.74
C ALA A 185 -12.68 -3.82 -4.61
N MET A 186 -11.77 -3.22 -5.37
CA MET A 186 -12.01 -1.98 -6.12
C MET A 186 -11.47 -2.09 -7.55
N ALA A 187 -12.17 -1.46 -8.48
CA ALA A 187 -11.66 -1.22 -9.82
C ALA A 187 -10.54 -0.14 -9.76
N THR A 188 -9.30 -0.57 -9.95
CA THR A 188 -8.11 0.29 -9.95
C THR A 188 -7.37 0.17 -11.28
N PRO A 189 -6.43 1.08 -11.61
CA PRO A 189 -5.57 0.88 -12.79
C PRO A 189 -4.87 -0.49 -12.80
N MET A 190 -4.47 -1.00 -11.64
CA MET A 190 -3.90 -2.35 -11.50
C MET A 190 -4.92 -3.44 -11.85
N TYR A 191 -6.17 -3.30 -11.43
CA TYR A 191 -7.26 -4.22 -11.75
C TYR A 191 -7.53 -4.26 -13.25
N TYR A 192 -7.64 -3.09 -13.91
CA TYR A 192 -7.85 -3.02 -15.36
C TYR A 192 -6.67 -3.60 -16.13
N ALA A 193 -5.44 -3.29 -15.75
CA ALA A 193 -4.24 -3.84 -16.37
C ALA A 193 -4.12 -5.37 -16.19
N ALA A 194 -4.58 -5.92 -15.07
CA ALA A 194 -4.66 -7.36 -14.87
C ALA A 194 -5.74 -7.99 -15.77
N ARG A 195 -6.90 -7.33 -15.88
CA ARG A 195 -8.02 -7.79 -16.70
C ARG A 195 -7.71 -7.79 -18.20
N GLU A 196 -6.98 -6.81 -18.70
CA GLU A 196 -6.55 -6.76 -20.12
C GLU A 196 -5.61 -7.90 -20.51
N ARG A 197 -4.96 -8.53 -19.53
CA ARG A 197 -4.04 -9.67 -19.73
C ARG A 197 -4.71 -11.02 -19.52
N SER A 198 -5.94 -11.04 -19.05
CA SER A 198 -6.71 -12.26 -18.79
C SER A 198 -7.38 -12.76 -20.07
N THR A 199 -7.60 -14.07 -20.18
CA THR A 199 -8.36 -14.66 -21.30
C THR A 199 -9.84 -14.29 -21.23
N GLU A 200 -10.56 -14.45 -22.34
CA GLU A 200 -11.99 -14.10 -22.44
C GLU A 200 -12.86 -14.88 -21.43
N GLU A 201 -12.51 -16.12 -21.11
CA GLU A 201 -13.19 -16.96 -20.11
C GLU A 201 -12.94 -16.48 -18.67
N GLU A 202 -11.72 -16.02 -18.36
CA GLU A 202 -11.36 -15.45 -17.06
C GLU A 202 -11.98 -14.06 -16.84
N ASN A 203 -12.27 -13.35 -17.92
CA ASN A 203 -12.89 -12.03 -17.91
C ASN A 203 -14.42 -12.06 -17.79
N THR A 204 -15.05 -13.23 -17.77
CA THR A 204 -16.50 -13.27 -17.60
C THR A 204 -16.89 -12.69 -16.23
N MET A 205 -17.76 -11.71 -16.25
CA MET A 205 -18.31 -11.07 -15.05
C MET A 205 -18.90 -12.06 -14.04
N ALA A 206 -19.21 -13.28 -14.49
CA ALA A 206 -19.68 -14.37 -13.66
C ALA A 206 -18.59 -14.88 -12.70
N HIS A 207 -17.34 -14.99 -13.15
CA HIS A 207 -16.22 -15.41 -12.31
C HIS A 207 -16.01 -14.44 -11.13
N TRP A 208 -16.04 -13.13 -11.40
CA TRP A 208 -15.86 -12.09 -10.39
C TRP A 208 -17.09 -11.92 -9.48
N ARG A 209 -18.30 -12.01 -10.03
CA ARG A 209 -19.55 -11.94 -9.23
C ARG A 209 -19.69 -13.08 -8.24
N ASN A 210 -19.23 -14.28 -8.59
CA ASN A 210 -19.31 -15.43 -7.70
C ASN A 210 -18.26 -15.43 -6.59
N ASN A 211 -17.15 -14.69 -6.78
CA ASN A 211 -16.01 -14.68 -5.86
C ASN A 211 -15.85 -13.39 -5.05
N VAL A 212 -16.55 -12.31 -5.41
CA VAL A 212 -16.49 -11.02 -4.72
C VAL A 212 -17.90 -10.60 -4.30
N PRO A 213 -18.21 -10.51 -3.00
CA PRO A 213 -19.57 -10.22 -2.50
C PRO A 213 -20.06 -8.79 -2.78
N ILE A 214 -19.21 -7.92 -3.31
CA ILE A 214 -19.55 -6.52 -3.62
C ILE A 214 -19.50 -6.34 -5.12
N SER A 215 -20.56 -5.79 -5.72
CA SER A 215 -20.60 -5.50 -7.14
C SER A 215 -19.44 -4.58 -7.53
N LEU A 216 -18.53 -5.09 -8.36
CA LEU A 216 -17.48 -4.29 -8.98
C LEU A 216 -18.17 -3.36 -10.00
N GLY A 217 -18.42 -2.13 -9.66
CA GLY A 217 -19.08 -1.24 -10.61
C GLY A 217 -19.49 0.12 -10.09
N GLN A 218 -19.14 0.47 -8.89
CA GLN A 218 -19.25 1.86 -8.46
C GLN A 218 -17.86 2.48 -8.49
N GLU A 219 -17.64 3.32 -9.50
CA GLU A 219 -16.55 4.28 -9.50
C GLU A 219 -16.80 5.26 -8.33
N TYR A 220 -15.84 5.36 -7.45
CA TYR A 220 -15.81 6.38 -6.42
C TYR A 220 -14.93 7.55 -6.87
#